data_2cd9a7bbd49f819b7caae06ca4114db7
#
_entry.id   2cd9a7bbd49f819b7caae06ca4114db7
#
_cell.length_a   1.000
_cell.length_b   1.000
_cell.length_c   1.000
_cell.angle_alpha   90.00
_cell.angle_beta   90.00
_cell.angle_gamma   90.00
#
_symmetry.space_group_name_H-M   'P 1'
#
loop_
_entity.id
_entity.type
_entity.pdbx_description
1 polymer ?
#
loop_
_entity_poly.entity_id
_entity_poly.type
_entity_poly.pdbx_seq_one_letter_code
_entity_poly.pdbx_strand_id
1 'polypeptide(L)'
;MSEPDRSELLERSADGDVGYFGPDSWSWKVFLHPATQVMIAQITNALESPHIVFQHVLAEHDPVFGAPSRTARVPDGPQVTFFERVLRTVSVPAPILFGSKSQADLAARKLFNYHRPMRGTIAGTSEKYAATDESSMLFAAVTIVHAAMLAYENF
;
A
#
# COMPACT_ATOMS: atom_id res chain seq x y z
N MET A 1 20.32 -2.99 2.30
CA MET A 1 19.22 -3.80 2.84
C MET A 1 19.28 -5.11 2.06
N SER A 2 19.71 -6.22 2.70
CA SER A 2 19.78 -7.53 2.06
C SER A 2 18.36 -7.97 1.68
N GLU A 3 18.20 -8.51 0.48
CA GLU A 3 17.00 -9.25 0.10
C GLU A 3 16.68 -10.28 1.18
N PRO A 4 15.43 -10.38 1.64
CA PRO A 4 15.05 -11.45 2.56
C PRO A 4 15.35 -12.78 1.87
N ASP A 5 16.11 -13.62 2.51
CA ASP A 5 16.49 -14.93 1.98
C ASP A 5 15.19 -15.73 1.75
N ARG A 6 15.03 -16.23 0.54
CA ARG A 6 13.89 -17.07 0.13
C ARG A 6 13.70 -18.27 1.07
N SER A 7 14.79 -18.78 1.66
CA SER A 7 14.76 -19.83 2.67
C SER A 7 14.14 -19.37 3.98
N GLU A 8 14.39 -18.14 4.45
CA GLU A 8 13.72 -17.58 5.64
C GLU A 8 12.21 -17.41 5.45
N LEU A 9 11.78 -17.04 4.24
CA LEU A 9 10.35 -16.93 3.90
C LEU A 9 9.68 -18.31 3.85
N LEU A 10 10.40 -19.34 3.41
CA LEU A 10 9.92 -20.72 3.34
C LEU A 10 9.95 -21.42 4.71
N GLU A 11 10.94 -21.16 5.57
CA GLU A 11 10.99 -21.71 6.93
C GLU A 11 9.86 -21.17 7.82
N ARG A 12 9.41 -19.93 7.62
CA ARG A 12 8.22 -19.38 8.27
C ARG A 12 6.92 -20.06 7.86
N SER A 13 6.93 -20.80 6.76
CA SER A 13 5.83 -21.62 6.28
C SER A 13 5.83 -23.05 6.86
N ALA A 14 6.73 -23.39 7.80
CA ALA A 14 6.86 -24.73 8.36
C ALA A 14 5.62 -25.23 9.10
N ASP A 15 4.70 -24.35 9.49
CA ASP A 15 3.41 -24.69 10.09
C ASP A 15 2.29 -25.01 9.07
N GLY A 16 2.63 -25.12 7.79
CA GLY A 16 1.63 -25.39 6.72
C GLY A 16 0.76 -24.19 6.35
N ASP A 17 0.93 -23.02 6.99
CA ASP A 17 0.24 -21.77 6.63
C ASP A 17 1.04 -21.01 5.57
N VAL A 18 0.79 -21.34 4.31
CA VAL A 18 1.42 -20.69 3.13
C VAL A 18 0.81 -19.33 2.79
N GLY A 19 -0.02 -18.78 3.66
CA GLY A 19 -0.70 -17.51 3.41
C GLY A 19 -1.88 -17.63 2.42
N TYR A 20 -2.31 -16.49 1.89
CA TYR A 20 -3.35 -16.42 0.87
C TYR A 20 -2.81 -16.75 -0.52
N PHE A 21 -1.52 -16.49 -0.74
CA PHE A 21 -0.83 -16.72 -2.00
C PHE A 21 0.40 -17.59 -1.72
N GLY A 22 0.37 -18.84 -2.13
CA GLY A 22 1.51 -19.74 -1.96
C GLY A 22 2.73 -19.31 -2.79
N PRO A 23 3.95 -19.80 -2.42
CA PRO A 23 5.21 -19.38 -3.05
C PRO A 23 5.31 -19.72 -4.55
N ASP A 24 4.52 -20.66 -5.04
CA ASP A 24 4.47 -21.05 -6.45
C ASP A 24 3.39 -20.29 -7.24
N SER A 25 2.64 -19.39 -6.57
CA SER A 25 1.60 -18.63 -7.22
C SER A 25 2.16 -17.58 -8.20
N TRP A 26 1.35 -17.20 -9.18
CA TRP A 26 1.65 -16.11 -10.08
C TRP A 26 1.84 -14.78 -9.34
N SER A 27 1.11 -14.57 -8.25
CA SER A 27 1.28 -13.36 -7.41
C SER A 27 2.71 -13.24 -6.90
N TRP A 28 3.31 -14.30 -6.40
CA TRP A 28 4.70 -14.28 -5.97
C TRP A 28 5.66 -13.99 -7.13
N LYS A 29 5.48 -14.65 -8.27
CA LYS A 29 6.35 -14.45 -9.45
C LYS A 29 6.33 -13.01 -9.94
N VAL A 30 5.13 -12.40 -10.01
CA VAL A 30 4.94 -11.03 -10.47
C VAL A 30 5.50 -10.04 -9.46
N PHE A 31 5.14 -10.15 -8.19
CA PHE A 31 5.53 -9.15 -7.18
C PHE A 31 6.95 -9.30 -6.67
N LEU A 32 7.64 -10.44 -6.86
CA LEU A 32 9.05 -10.57 -6.49
C LEU A 32 10.01 -10.00 -7.53
N HIS A 33 9.57 -9.75 -8.75
CA HIS A 33 10.44 -9.22 -9.79
C HIS A 33 10.58 -7.69 -9.64
N PRO A 34 11.82 -7.14 -9.45
CA PRO A 34 12.01 -5.72 -9.13
C PRO A 34 11.44 -4.77 -10.19
N ALA A 35 11.58 -5.09 -11.47
CA ALA A 35 11.04 -4.26 -12.55
C ALA A 35 9.50 -4.22 -12.52
N THR A 36 8.87 -5.34 -12.20
CA THR A 36 7.41 -5.42 -12.07
C THR A 36 6.91 -4.55 -10.93
N GLN A 37 7.61 -4.54 -9.78
CA GLN A 37 7.25 -3.68 -8.66
C GLN A 37 7.29 -2.20 -9.02
N VAL A 38 8.31 -1.76 -9.76
CA VAL A 38 8.40 -0.37 -10.23
C VAL A 38 7.25 -0.05 -11.17
N MET A 39 6.91 -0.95 -12.10
CA MET A 39 5.79 -0.75 -13.02
C MET A 39 4.45 -0.71 -12.28
N ILE A 40 4.20 -1.66 -11.38
CA ILE A 40 2.97 -1.67 -10.58
C ILE A 40 2.83 -0.35 -9.82
N ALA A 41 3.89 0.14 -9.19
CA ALA A 41 3.87 1.40 -8.46
C ALA A 41 3.54 2.60 -9.37
N GLN A 42 4.10 2.66 -10.58
CA GLN A 42 3.85 3.74 -11.54
C GLN A 42 2.42 3.69 -12.08
N ILE A 43 1.95 2.50 -12.48
CA ILE A 43 0.58 2.32 -13.00
C ILE A 43 -0.44 2.62 -11.91
N THR A 44 -0.26 2.09 -10.70
CA THR A 44 -1.14 2.37 -9.56
C THR A 44 -1.22 3.86 -9.28
N ASN A 45 -0.07 4.54 -9.21
CA ASN A 45 -0.03 5.99 -9.00
C ASN A 45 -0.77 6.76 -10.12
N ALA A 46 -0.61 6.36 -11.37
CA ALA A 46 -1.31 6.99 -12.49
C ALA A 46 -2.83 6.79 -12.42
N LEU A 47 -3.29 5.62 -11.97
CA LEU A 47 -4.71 5.32 -11.81
C LEU A 47 -5.34 6.01 -10.59
N GLU A 48 -4.59 6.14 -9.49
CA GLU A 48 -5.08 6.70 -8.23
C GLU A 48 -5.00 8.23 -8.19
N SER A 49 -4.04 8.84 -8.88
CA SER A 49 -3.83 10.29 -8.86
C SER A 49 -5.05 11.13 -9.27
N PRO A 50 -5.89 10.74 -10.27
CA PRO A 50 -7.09 11.51 -10.60
C PRO A 50 -8.25 11.31 -9.63
N HIS A 51 -8.20 10.34 -8.71
CA HIS A 51 -9.30 10.04 -7.81
C HIS A 51 -9.38 11.08 -6.69
N ILE A 52 -10.53 11.75 -6.57
CA ILE A 52 -10.69 12.91 -5.70
C ILE A 52 -10.38 12.63 -4.22
N VAL A 53 -10.77 11.47 -3.70
CA VAL A 53 -10.50 11.10 -2.31
C VAL A 53 -9.01 10.90 -2.10
N PHE A 54 -8.30 10.24 -3.03
CA PHE A 54 -6.85 10.04 -2.95
C PHE A 54 -6.10 11.38 -2.97
N GLN A 55 -6.52 12.32 -3.81
CA GLN A 55 -5.95 13.66 -3.83
C GLN A 55 -6.09 14.37 -2.48
N HIS A 56 -7.28 14.30 -1.85
CA HIS A 56 -7.51 14.91 -0.55
C HIS A 56 -6.73 14.20 0.56
N VAL A 57 -6.69 12.87 0.55
CA VAL A 57 -5.90 12.09 1.51
C VAL A 57 -4.41 12.45 1.41
N LEU A 58 -3.86 12.53 0.20
CA LEU A 58 -2.47 12.94 -0.01
C LEU A 58 -2.23 14.39 0.44
N ALA A 59 -3.10 15.31 0.02
CA ALA A 59 -2.93 16.73 0.32
C ALA A 59 -3.04 17.06 1.82
N GLU A 60 -3.90 16.35 2.55
CA GLU A 60 -4.21 16.67 3.94
C GLU A 60 -3.47 15.79 4.95
N HIS A 61 -3.10 14.56 4.58
CA HIS A 61 -2.59 13.56 5.52
C HIS A 61 -1.21 13.00 5.17
N ASP A 62 -0.71 13.20 3.93
CA ASP A 62 0.61 12.69 3.58
C ASP A 62 1.71 13.57 4.21
N PRO A 63 2.69 12.98 4.91
CA PRO A 63 3.73 13.73 5.60
C PRO A 63 4.73 14.42 4.67
N VAL A 64 4.78 14.02 3.39
CA VAL A 64 5.73 14.55 2.40
C VAL A 64 5.04 15.50 1.41
N PHE A 65 3.88 15.07 0.89
CA PHE A 65 3.14 15.79 -0.15
C PHE A 65 2.04 16.70 0.42
N GLY A 66 1.61 16.40 1.65
CA GLY A 66 0.53 17.14 2.29
C GLY A 66 0.97 18.54 2.72
N ALA A 67 0.01 19.48 2.73
CA ALA A 67 0.17 20.70 3.51
C ALA A 67 0.47 20.30 4.95
N PRO A 68 1.20 21.12 5.74
CA PRO A 68 1.47 20.82 7.14
C PRO A 68 0.15 20.71 7.91
N SER A 69 -0.44 19.52 7.89
CA SER A 69 -1.67 19.22 8.60
C SER A 69 -1.40 19.29 10.09
N ARG A 70 -2.35 19.87 10.82
CA ARG A 70 -2.31 19.97 12.29
C ARG A 70 -2.17 18.63 13.01
N THR A 71 -2.38 17.51 12.31
CA THR A 71 -2.34 16.14 12.85
C THR A 71 -1.12 15.34 12.42
N ALA A 72 -0.42 15.73 11.35
CA ALA A 72 0.68 14.94 10.75
C ALA A 72 2.07 15.45 11.12
N ARG A 73 2.22 16.64 11.67
CA ARG A 73 3.49 17.19 12.12
C ARG A 73 3.48 17.39 13.63
N VAL A 74 4.27 16.57 14.31
CA VAL A 74 4.90 17.01 15.55
C VAL A 74 5.92 18.07 15.13
N PRO A 75 5.81 19.36 15.54
CA PRO A 75 6.68 20.42 15.05
C PRO A 75 8.18 20.14 15.21
N ASP A 76 8.54 19.27 16.15
CA ASP A 76 9.92 18.87 16.48
C ASP A 76 10.18 17.36 16.27
N GLY A 77 9.29 16.66 15.55
CA GLY A 77 9.46 15.24 15.23
C GLY A 77 10.39 14.99 14.03
N PRO A 78 10.96 13.77 13.88
CA PRO A 78 11.81 13.44 12.75
C PRO A 78 11.01 13.64 11.45
N GLN A 79 11.57 14.42 10.53
CA GLN A 79 10.96 14.64 9.23
C GLN A 79 11.01 13.35 8.41
N VAL A 80 9.86 12.88 7.93
CA VAL A 80 9.80 11.73 7.03
C VAL A 80 10.32 12.16 5.66
N THR A 81 11.39 11.53 5.22
CA THR A 81 11.94 11.77 3.87
C THR A 81 11.04 11.13 2.80
N PHE A 82 11.15 11.63 1.57
CA PHE A 82 10.47 11.03 0.42
C PHE A 82 10.78 9.54 0.30
N PHE A 83 12.04 9.16 0.49
CA PHE A 83 12.48 7.77 0.41
C PHE A 83 11.84 6.88 1.50
N GLU A 84 11.79 7.35 2.73
CA GLU A 84 11.10 6.63 3.82
C GLU A 84 9.61 6.48 3.55
N ARG A 85 8.98 7.50 2.96
CA ARG A 85 7.58 7.45 2.57
C ARG A 85 7.35 6.37 1.49
N VAL A 86 8.20 6.32 0.47
CA VAL A 86 8.16 5.30 -0.59
C VAL A 86 8.37 3.91 0.00
N LEU A 87 9.40 3.72 0.83
CA LEU A 87 9.67 2.44 1.49
C LEU A 87 8.48 1.95 2.31
N ARG A 88 7.83 2.83 3.07
CA ARG A 88 6.62 2.48 3.82
C ARG A 88 5.51 1.97 2.90
N THR A 89 5.30 2.64 1.76
CA THR A 89 4.25 2.26 0.82
C THR A 89 4.50 0.90 0.18
N VAL A 90 5.73 0.63 -0.24
CA VAL A 90 6.06 -0.65 -0.89
C VAL A 90 6.20 -1.81 0.10
N SER A 91 6.50 -1.53 1.38
CA SER A 91 6.62 -2.57 2.41
C SER A 91 5.28 -3.07 2.96
N VAL A 92 4.20 -2.30 2.81
CA VAL A 92 2.88 -2.67 3.33
C VAL A 92 2.26 -3.87 2.62
N PRO A 93 2.28 -3.97 1.28
CA PRO A 93 1.73 -5.13 0.59
C PRO A 93 2.51 -6.43 0.84
N ALA A 94 3.80 -6.34 1.14
CA ALA A 94 4.66 -7.51 1.27
C ALA A 94 4.14 -8.56 2.29
N PRO A 95 3.82 -8.22 3.56
CA PRO A 95 3.26 -9.21 4.47
C PRO A 95 1.88 -9.71 4.08
N ILE A 96 1.10 -8.92 3.33
CA ILE A 96 -0.22 -9.33 2.82
C ILE A 96 -0.08 -10.37 1.72
N LEU A 97 0.92 -10.21 0.84
CA LEU A 97 1.14 -11.07 -0.30
C LEU A 97 1.97 -12.31 0.05
N PHE A 98 3.00 -12.15 0.89
CA PHE A 98 4.03 -13.17 1.11
C PHE A 98 4.03 -13.74 2.53
N GLY A 99 3.24 -13.16 3.44
CA GLY A 99 3.15 -13.64 4.82
C GLY A 99 2.19 -14.80 5.00
N SER A 100 2.25 -15.44 6.18
CA SER A 100 1.21 -16.35 6.62
C SER A 100 -0.15 -15.63 6.70
N LYS A 101 -1.26 -16.36 6.75
CA LYS A 101 -2.60 -15.75 6.90
C LYS A 101 -2.69 -14.84 8.10
N SER A 102 -2.11 -15.26 9.23
CA SER A 102 -2.08 -14.43 10.43
C SER A 102 -1.27 -13.13 10.26
N GLN A 103 -0.15 -13.20 9.55
CA GLN A 103 0.67 -12.01 9.23
C GLN A 103 -0.04 -11.09 8.23
N ALA A 104 -0.67 -11.65 7.22
CA ALA A 104 -1.45 -10.90 6.23
C ALA A 104 -2.64 -10.17 6.88
N ASP A 105 -3.40 -10.86 7.73
CA ASP A 105 -4.53 -10.28 8.46
C ASP A 105 -4.10 -9.18 9.42
N LEU A 106 -2.97 -9.37 10.12
CA LEU A 106 -2.41 -8.34 11.00
C LEU A 106 -1.97 -7.12 10.20
N ALA A 107 -1.30 -7.31 9.05
CA ALA A 107 -0.87 -6.22 8.18
C ALA A 107 -2.05 -5.45 7.59
N ALA A 108 -3.09 -6.16 7.13
CA ALA A 108 -4.31 -5.56 6.62
C ALA A 108 -5.04 -4.71 7.69
N ARG A 109 -5.14 -5.22 8.92
CA ARG A 109 -5.72 -4.46 10.05
C ARG A 109 -4.89 -3.22 10.40
N LYS A 110 -3.56 -3.33 10.39
CA LYS A 110 -2.67 -2.17 10.63
C LYS A 110 -2.85 -1.11 9.54
N LEU A 111 -2.94 -1.53 8.28
CA LEU A 111 -3.17 -0.64 7.16
C LEU A 111 -4.53 0.07 7.27
N PHE A 112 -5.60 -0.67 7.57
CA PHE A 112 -6.92 -0.11 7.80
C PHE A 112 -6.92 0.91 8.95
N ASN A 113 -6.32 0.55 10.09
CA ASN A 113 -6.24 1.44 11.25
C ASN A 113 -5.40 2.69 10.98
N TYR A 114 -4.37 2.60 10.15
CA TYR A 114 -3.58 3.75 9.71
C TYR A 114 -4.42 4.72 8.88
N HIS A 115 -5.29 4.22 8.00
CA HIS A 115 -6.15 5.06 7.17
C HIS A 115 -7.42 5.56 7.87
N ARG A 116 -7.83 4.93 8.96
CA ARG A 116 -9.07 5.26 9.69
C ARG A 116 -9.21 6.74 10.10
N PRO A 117 -8.16 7.45 10.54
CA PRO A 117 -8.28 8.88 10.86
C PRO A 117 -8.29 9.79 9.63
N MET A 118 -7.97 9.30 8.42
CA MET A 118 -7.87 10.09 7.20
C MET A 118 -9.26 10.33 6.62
N ARG A 119 -9.88 11.41 7.04
CA ARG A 119 -11.20 11.85 6.64
C ARG A 119 -11.31 13.37 6.65
N GLY A 120 -12.18 13.90 5.81
CA GLY A 120 -12.36 15.35 5.70
C GLY A 120 -13.58 15.71 4.86
N THR A 121 -13.52 16.89 4.28
CA THR A 121 -14.54 17.41 3.35
C THR A 121 -13.87 17.76 2.02
N ILE A 122 -14.46 17.34 0.92
CA ILE A 122 -13.97 17.66 -0.42
C ILE A 122 -13.99 19.17 -0.63
N ALA A 123 -12.84 19.74 -0.97
CA ALA A 123 -12.68 21.18 -1.13
C ALA A 123 -13.71 21.75 -2.14
N GLY A 124 -14.36 22.86 -1.75
CA GLY A 124 -15.38 23.50 -2.57
C GLY A 124 -16.76 22.83 -2.56
N THR A 125 -16.96 21.79 -1.75
CA THR A 125 -18.24 21.09 -1.61
C THR A 125 -18.62 20.90 -0.14
N SER A 126 -19.81 20.35 0.13
CA SER A 126 -20.22 19.86 1.45
C SER A 126 -20.01 18.33 1.60
N GLU A 127 -19.51 17.66 0.57
CA GLU A 127 -19.34 16.23 0.52
C GLU A 127 -18.18 15.80 1.41
N LYS A 128 -18.41 14.77 2.24
CA LYS A 128 -17.39 14.20 3.12
C LYS A 128 -16.69 13.04 2.44
N TYR A 129 -15.43 12.84 2.77
CA TYR A 129 -14.66 11.67 2.36
C TYR A 129 -14.08 10.95 3.57
N ALA A 130 -13.82 9.66 3.44
CA ALA A 130 -12.97 8.89 4.33
C ALA A 130 -12.14 7.89 3.52
N ALA A 131 -10.85 7.77 3.85
CA ALA A 131 -9.98 6.82 3.17
C ALA A 131 -10.38 5.35 3.39
N THR A 132 -11.21 5.08 4.40
CA THR A 132 -11.71 3.75 4.75
C THR A 132 -13.15 3.49 4.27
N ASP A 133 -13.70 4.37 3.46
CA ASP A 133 -15.00 4.10 2.81
C ASP A 133 -14.85 2.90 1.88
N GLU A 134 -15.87 2.07 1.82
CA GLU A 134 -15.86 0.82 1.04
C GLU A 134 -15.47 1.06 -0.42
N SER A 135 -16.03 2.09 -1.04
CA SER A 135 -15.71 2.48 -2.42
C SER A 135 -14.25 2.86 -2.62
N SER A 136 -13.66 3.62 -1.67
CA SER A 136 -12.25 4.02 -1.72
C SER A 136 -11.31 2.84 -1.52
N MET A 137 -11.64 1.95 -0.57
CA MET A 137 -10.87 0.72 -0.31
C MET A 137 -10.94 -0.25 -1.49
N LEU A 138 -12.13 -0.43 -2.07
CA LEU A 138 -12.32 -1.27 -3.24
C LEU A 138 -11.56 -0.71 -4.45
N PHE A 139 -11.64 0.59 -4.68
CA PHE A 139 -10.91 1.25 -5.76
C PHE A 139 -9.39 1.01 -5.62
N ALA A 140 -8.81 1.23 -4.43
CA ALA A 140 -7.39 0.98 -4.18
C ALA A 140 -7.01 -0.50 -4.42
N ALA A 141 -7.84 -1.45 -3.99
CA ALA A 141 -7.58 -2.86 -4.22
C ALA A 141 -7.63 -3.21 -5.72
N VAL A 142 -8.60 -2.70 -6.45
CA VAL A 142 -8.75 -2.95 -7.89
C VAL A 142 -7.61 -2.32 -8.69
N THR A 143 -7.17 -1.11 -8.35
CA THR A 143 -6.05 -0.45 -9.06
C THR A 143 -4.75 -1.22 -8.91
N ILE A 144 -4.45 -1.75 -7.72
CA ILE A 144 -3.25 -2.58 -7.48
C ILE A 144 -3.32 -3.88 -8.29
N VAL A 145 -4.46 -4.58 -8.27
CA VAL A 145 -4.63 -5.82 -9.04
C VAL A 145 -4.53 -5.54 -10.54
N HIS A 146 -5.18 -4.50 -11.03
CA HIS A 146 -5.12 -4.11 -12.44
C HIS A 146 -3.71 -3.74 -12.87
N ALA A 147 -2.99 -2.98 -12.05
CA ALA A 147 -1.58 -2.64 -12.31
C ALA A 147 -0.69 -3.88 -12.36
N ALA A 148 -0.92 -4.86 -11.47
CA ALA A 148 -0.19 -6.12 -11.48
C ALA A 148 -0.47 -6.95 -12.75
N MET A 149 -1.72 -6.98 -13.21
CA MET A 149 -2.09 -7.65 -14.47
C MET A 149 -1.43 -6.99 -15.67
N LEU A 150 -1.48 -5.67 -15.77
CA LEU A 150 -0.82 -4.93 -16.85
C LEU A 150 0.70 -5.14 -16.84
N ALA A 151 1.32 -5.15 -15.68
CA ALA A 151 2.74 -5.44 -15.55
C ALA A 151 3.05 -6.87 -16.02
N TYR A 152 2.24 -7.85 -15.65
CA TYR A 152 2.40 -9.24 -16.07
C TYR A 152 2.23 -9.43 -17.59
N GLU A 153 1.29 -8.76 -18.21
CA GLU A 153 1.02 -8.86 -19.65
C GLU A 153 2.14 -8.25 -20.52
N ASN A 154 2.94 -7.36 -19.96
CA ASN A 154 3.97 -6.61 -20.67
C ASN A 154 5.42 -7.05 -20.38
N PHE A 155 5.60 -8.04 -19.51
CA PHE A 155 6.88 -8.68 -19.16
C PHE A 155 6.84 -10.19 -19.33
#